data_5b476f696a0ca98ed7694cef69357f46
#
_entry.id   5b476f696a0ca98ed7694cef69357f46
#
_cell.length_a   1.000
_cell.length_b   1.000
_cell.length_c   1.000
_cell.angle_alpha   90.00
_cell.angle_beta   90.00
_cell.angle_gamma   90.00
#
_symmetry.space_group_name_H-M   'P 1'
#
loop_
_entity.id
_entity.type
_entity.pdbx_description
1 polymer ?
#
loop_
_entity_poly.entity_id
_entity_poly.type
_entity_poly.pdbx_seq_one_letter_code
_entity_poly.pdbx_strand_id
1 'polypeptide(L)'
;MTDDLLAANEPVAGTSLWRNAWRRLLRNRLAVFGMIVVVVVALASIIGPTLISKWTGYTYDLIPSDAGLTKSFAPFRGPAGQFSWAHPMGTDNAGRDMLARVLSGGQISLLVGFIATLMSLVIGVSYGAVAGYLGGRIDDLMMRIVDVIYSLPYVIIVIVLLALLPAKTPLGQLTELLFALGAVSWLSMARIVRGQIISLRNQEFVLAARATGVSTPKIIFRHLVPNALGPVIVYATLTIPTVMLGEAFLSFLGLGIRAPRVSWGSLAAEGAQNLAVYPWQLIFPGVTMALMLFSLNFLGDGLRDALDPQTRTD
;
A
#
# COMPACT_ATOMS: atom_id res chain seq x y z
N MET A 1 -59.54 8.51 6.69
CA MET A 1 -58.99 7.98 5.43
C MET A 1 -58.15 9.01 4.67
N THR A 2 -57.97 10.21 5.16
CA THR A 2 -57.14 11.30 4.60
C THR A 2 -55.85 11.50 5.38
N ASP A 3 -55.75 11.06 6.64
CA ASP A 3 -54.53 11.21 7.48
C ASP A 3 -53.44 10.16 7.18
N ASP A 4 -53.80 8.98 6.65
CA ASP A 4 -52.84 7.94 6.28
C ASP A 4 -52.05 8.26 5.01
N LEU A 5 -52.53 9.17 4.16
CA LEU A 5 -51.85 9.58 2.93
C LEU A 5 -50.82 10.69 3.15
N LEU A 6 -50.84 11.37 4.30
CA LEU A 6 -49.91 12.43 4.65
C LEU A 6 -48.67 11.89 5.41
N ALA A 7 -48.78 10.72 6.04
CA ALA A 7 -47.67 10.05 6.69
C ALA A 7 -46.65 9.40 5.72
N ALA A 8 -47.01 9.24 4.45
CA ALA A 8 -46.16 8.62 3.42
C ALA A 8 -45.11 9.57 2.78
N ASN A 9 -45.10 10.85 3.16
CA ASN A 9 -44.26 11.88 2.54
C ASN A 9 -43.20 12.50 3.49
N GLU A 10 -42.79 11.79 4.51
CA GLU A 10 -41.58 12.22 5.21
C GLU A 10 -40.39 12.04 4.24
N PRO A 11 -39.60 13.11 3.97
CA PRO A 11 -38.41 12.99 3.13
C PRO A 11 -37.48 12.01 3.84
N VAL A 12 -37.31 10.83 3.25
CA VAL A 12 -36.25 9.87 3.72
C VAL A 12 -34.95 10.63 3.71
N ALA A 13 -34.49 11.03 4.89
CA ALA A 13 -33.25 11.76 5.06
C ALA A 13 -32.15 10.95 4.38
N GLY A 14 -31.68 11.44 3.24
CA GLY A 14 -30.68 10.77 2.42
C GLY A 14 -29.43 10.52 3.25
N THR A 15 -29.27 9.31 3.75
CA THR A 15 -28.07 8.94 4.49
C THR A 15 -26.90 8.91 3.51
N SER A 16 -25.87 9.73 3.80
CA SER A 16 -24.66 9.78 2.98
C SER A 16 -24.09 8.36 2.80
N LEU A 17 -23.83 7.96 1.54
CA LEU A 17 -23.24 6.67 1.18
C LEU A 17 -21.98 6.37 2.01
N TRP A 18 -21.14 7.37 2.23
CA TRP A 18 -19.91 7.28 3.02
C TRP A 18 -20.18 7.03 4.50
N ARG A 19 -21.21 7.63 5.08
CA ARG A 19 -21.59 7.41 6.49
C ARG A 19 -22.08 5.97 6.71
N ASN A 20 -22.82 5.44 5.77
CA ASN A 20 -23.29 4.05 5.84
C ASN A 20 -22.15 3.07 5.64
N ALA A 21 -21.27 3.31 4.66
CA ALA A 21 -20.06 2.50 4.45
C ALA A 21 -19.18 2.49 5.71
N TRP A 22 -18.96 3.65 6.34
CA TRP A 22 -18.19 3.73 7.58
C TRP A 22 -18.80 2.94 8.72
N ARG A 23 -20.12 3.02 8.91
CA ARG A 23 -20.83 2.24 9.93
C ARG A 23 -20.74 0.74 9.68
N ARG A 24 -20.82 0.29 8.43
CA ARG A 24 -20.66 -1.12 8.05
C ARG A 24 -19.24 -1.60 8.29
N LEU A 25 -18.24 -0.82 7.88
CA LEU A 25 -16.83 -1.11 8.14
C LEU A 25 -16.57 -1.35 9.64
N LEU A 26 -17.09 -0.46 10.50
CA LEU A 26 -16.93 -0.59 11.96
C LEU A 26 -17.67 -1.80 12.57
N ARG A 27 -18.63 -2.41 11.87
CA ARG A 27 -19.27 -3.66 12.30
C ARG A 27 -18.46 -4.90 11.93
N ASN A 28 -17.58 -4.83 10.94
CA ASN A 28 -16.69 -5.92 10.57
C ASN A 28 -15.47 -5.97 11.51
N ARG A 29 -15.45 -6.98 12.41
CA ARG A 29 -14.41 -7.11 13.44
C ARG A 29 -13.01 -7.27 12.85
N LEU A 30 -12.87 -8.01 11.73
CA LEU A 30 -11.58 -8.21 11.08
C LEU A 30 -11.07 -6.92 10.43
N ALA A 31 -11.97 -6.16 9.79
CA ALA A 31 -11.61 -4.86 9.22
C ALA A 31 -11.19 -3.84 10.31
N VAL A 32 -11.89 -3.81 11.44
CA VAL A 32 -11.53 -2.96 12.58
C VAL A 32 -10.19 -3.39 13.18
N PHE A 33 -9.96 -4.69 13.37
CA PHE A 33 -8.66 -5.21 13.80
C PHE A 33 -7.56 -4.79 12.82
N GLY A 34 -7.77 -5.02 11.51
CA GLY A 34 -6.81 -4.60 10.47
C GLY A 34 -6.52 -3.10 10.50
N MET A 35 -7.55 -2.28 10.62
CA MET A 35 -7.41 -0.82 10.72
C MET A 35 -6.57 -0.40 11.95
N ILE A 36 -6.84 -0.98 13.11
CA ILE A 36 -6.08 -0.69 14.34
C ILE A 36 -4.61 -1.06 14.15
N VAL A 37 -4.34 -2.28 13.67
CA VAL A 37 -2.96 -2.75 13.46
C VAL A 37 -2.23 -1.88 12.44
N VAL A 38 -2.86 -1.54 11.31
CA VAL A 38 -2.28 -0.63 10.29
C VAL A 38 -1.91 0.71 10.91
N VAL A 39 -2.81 1.31 11.69
CA VAL A 39 -2.56 2.60 12.34
C VAL A 39 -1.44 2.49 13.38
N VAL A 40 -1.48 1.47 14.23
CA VAL A 40 -0.46 1.27 15.28
C VAL A 40 0.92 1.03 14.66
N VAL A 41 1.04 0.13 13.68
CA VAL A 41 2.31 -0.17 13.03
C VAL A 41 2.82 1.03 12.24
N ALA A 42 1.94 1.77 11.54
CA ALA A 42 2.33 2.98 10.82
C ALA A 42 2.83 4.08 11.79
N LEU A 43 2.11 4.34 12.88
CA LEU A 43 2.54 5.30 13.90
C LEU A 43 3.84 4.86 14.58
N ALA A 44 3.97 3.58 14.93
CA ALA A 44 5.20 3.02 15.48
C ALA A 44 6.37 3.19 14.51
N SER A 45 6.17 2.95 13.22
CA SER A 45 7.21 3.13 12.21
C SER A 45 7.58 4.61 12.02
N ILE A 46 6.62 5.54 12.06
CA ILE A 46 6.89 6.98 11.85
C ILE A 46 7.56 7.60 13.08
N ILE A 47 7.03 7.34 14.26
CA ILE A 47 7.43 8.02 15.51
C ILE A 47 8.54 7.22 16.24
N GLY A 48 8.46 5.88 16.15
CA GLY A 48 9.32 4.96 16.91
C GLY A 48 10.81 5.17 16.72
N PRO A 49 11.35 5.33 15.51
CA PRO A 49 12.78 5.56 15.29
C PRO A 49 13.31 6.78 16.05
N THR A 50 12.51 7.87 16.04
CA THR A 50 12.85 9.10 16.77
C THR A 50 12.79 8.91 18.29
N LEU A 51 11.81 8.17 18.79
CA LEU A 51 11.67 7.88 20.22
C LEU A 51 12.81 6.99 20.71
N ILE A 52 13.12 5.92 19.98
CA ILE A 52 14.19 4.98 20.33
C ILE A 52 15.54 5.70 20.32
N SER A 53 15.81 6.48 19.28
CA SER A 53 17.06 7.25 19.19
C SER A 53 17.22 8.22 20.37
N LYS A 54 16.15 8.88 20.82
CA LYS A 54 16.20 9.78 22.00
C LYS A 54 16.34 9.04 23.33
N TRP A 55 15.75 7.85 23.44
CA TRP A 55 15.74 7.10 24.70
C TRP A 55 16.97 6.22 24.88
N THR A 56 17.41 5.53 23.84
CA THR A 56 18.49 4.55 23.91
C THR A 56 19.80 5.03 23.25
N GLY A 57 19.73 6.10 22.44
CA GLY A 57 20.83 6.53 21.59
C GLY A 57 21.04 5.68 20.32
N TYR A 58 20.31 4.59 20.14
CA TYR A 58 20.43 3.71 18.98
C TYR A 58 19.64 4.23 17.79
N THR A 59 20.32 4.35 16.64
CA THR A 59 19.69 4.58 15.35
C THR A 59 19.77 3.31 14.49
N TYR A 60 19.01 3.26 13.40
CA TYR A 60 18.96 2.08 12.52
C TYR A 60 20.29 1.78 11.81
N ASP A 61 21.19 2.76 11.72
CA ASP A 61 22.50 2.72 11.05
C ASP A 61 23.69 2.78 12.00
N LEU A 62 23.46 3.02 13.31
CA LEU A 62 24.53 3.10 14.30
C LEU A 62 25.18 1.74 14.47
N ILE A 63 26.46 1.68 14.12
CA ILE A 63 27.34 0.56 14.40
C ILE A 63 28.13 0.91 15.66
N PRO A 64 28.02 0.11 16.75
CA PRO A 64 28.79 0.38 17.98
C PRO A 64 30.29 0.35 17.71
N SER A 65 31.03 1.32 18.27
CA SER A 65 32.49 1.46 18.07
C SER A 65 33.34 0.43 18.84
N ASP A 66 32.75 -0.19 19.86
CA ASP A 66 33.45 -1.15 20.72
C ASP A 66 33.51 -2.52 20.08
N ALA A 67 34.72 -3.06 19.90
CA ALA A 67 34.96 -4.36 19.24
C ALA A 67 34.22 -5.55 19.89
N GLY A 68 33.78 -5.44 21.14
CA GLY A 68 32.97 -6.43 21.82
C GLY A 68 31.43 -6.32 21.47
N LEU A 69 31.00 -5.19 20.92
CA LEU A 69 29.60 -4.89 20.62
C LEU A 69 29.20 -5.16 19.16
N THR A 70 30.17 -5.51 18.31
CA THR A 70 29.94 -5.87 16.90
C THR A 70 29.40 -7.30 16.72
N LYS A 71 29.01 -7.97 17.81
CA LYS A 71 28.46 -9.33 17.76
C LYS A 71 26.91 -9.26 17.78
N SER A 72 26.29 -10.23 17.10
CA SER A 72 24.84 -10.42 17.15
C SER A 72 24.43 -10.87 18.55
N PHE A 73 23.63 -10.05 19.23
CA PHE A 73 23.04 -10.40 20.52
C PHE A 73 21.59 -10.87 20.30
N ALA A 74 21.23 -11.95 21.01
CA ALA A 74 19.85 -12.42 21.04
C ALA A 74 18.92 -11.37 21.68
N PRO A 75 17.62 -11.43 21.44
CA PRO A 75 16.64 -10.55 22.07
C PRO A 75 16.82 -10.51 23.61
N PHE A 76 16.73 -9.31 24.16
CA PHE A 76 16.92 -9.05 25.60
C PHE A 76 18.27 -9.48 26.18
N ARG A 77 19.33 -9.57 25.34
CA ARG A 77 20.69 -9.91 25.78
C ARG A 77 21.64 -8.75 25.53
N GLY A 78 22.56 -8.55 26.49
CA GLY A 78 23.68 -7.61 26.40
C GLY A 78 25.02 -8.29 26.06
N PRO A 79 26.11 -7.53 26.00
CA PRO A 79 27.41 -7.99 25.54
C PRO A 79 28.01 -9.20 26.32
N ALA A 80 27.74 -9.31 27.62
CA ALA A 80 28.17 -10.44 28.46
C ALA A 80 27.11 -11.55 28.60
N GLY A 81 26.05 -11.53 27.75
CA GLY A 81 24.94 -12.48 27.82
C GLY A 81 23.93 -12.21 28.94
N GLN A 82 24.13 -11.16 29.73
CA GLN A 82 23.20 -10.73 30.78
C GLN A 82 21.88 -10.23 30.16
N PHE A 83 20.79 -10.29 30.95
CA PHE A 83 19.50 -9.69 30.56
C PHE A 83 19.65 -8.18 30.40
N SER A 84 19.16 -7.64 29.28
CA SER A 84 19.20 -6.21 28.97
C SER A 84 17.97 -5.75 28.19
N TRP A 85 17.40 -4.64 28.55
CA TRP A 85 16.35 -3.95 27.79
C TRP A 85 16.89 -3.11 26.63
N ALA A 86 18.23 -3.01 26.49
CA ALA A 86 18.85 -2.18 25.45
C ALA A 86 18.49 -2.66 24.03
N HIS A 87 18.36 -3.98 23.84
CA HIS A 87 18.06 -4.60 22.54
C HIS A 87 16.90 -5.58 22.64
N PRO A 88 15.63 -5.10 22.69
CA PRO A 88 14.46 -5.97 22.87
C PRO A 88 14.28 -6.98 21.72
N MET A 89 14.66 -6.62 20.51
CA MET A 89 14.64 -7.51 19.33
C MET A 89 16.02 -8.06 18.97
N GLY A 90 17.01 -7.87 19.85
CA GLY A 90 18.40 -8.25 19.58
C GLY A 90 19.11 -7.30 18.62
N THR A 91 20.23 -7.75 18.08
CA THR A 91 21.05 -6.98 17.13
C THR A 91 21.31 -7.78 15.85
N ASP A 92 21.75 -7.09 14.82
CA ASP A 92 22.24 -7.72 13.58
C ASP A 92 23.73 -8.10 13.66
N ASN A 93 24.29 -8.56 12.53
CA ASN A 93 25.69 -9.01 12.45
C ASN A 93 26.71 -7.88 12.67
N ALA A 94 26.31 -6.63 12.46
CA ALA A 94 27.16 -5.46 12.71
C ALA A 94 26.91 -4.83 14.11
N GLY A 95 26.05 -5.46 14.94
CA GLY A 95 25.69 -4.95 16.27
C GLY A 95 24.63 -3.86 16.25
N ARG A 96 24.00 -3.57 15.10
CA ARG A 96 22.95 -2.55 15.00
C ARG A 96 21.66 -3.04 15.64
N ASP A 97 20.93 -2.16 16.32
CA ASP A 97 19.68 -2.50 17.02
C ASP A 97 18.55 -2.92 16.06
N MET A 98 18.02 -4.14 16.25
CA MET A 98 16.98 -4.69 15.37
C MET A 98 15.64 -3.97 15.54
N LEU A 99 15.28 -3.48 16.73
CA LEU A 99 14.04 -2.73 16.92
C LEU A 99 14.07 -1.41 16.14
N ALA A 100 15.17 -0.66 16.25
CA ALA A 100 15.38 0.57 15.49
C ALA A 100 15.31 0.30 13.97
N ARG A 101 15.92 -0.80 13.52
CA ARG A 101 15.92 -1.21 12.10
C ARG A 101 14.52 -1.62 11.61
N VAL A 102 13.77 -2.41 12.38
CA VAL A 102 12.41 -2.85 12.02
C VAL A 102 11.45 -1.67 11.90
N LEU A 103 11.53 -0.73 12.84
CA LEU A 103 10.69 0.48 12.81
C LEU A 103 11.07 1.42 11.65
N SER A 104 12.35 1.63 11.43
CA SER A 104 12.84 2.43 10.28
C SER A 104 12.55 1.76 8.95
N GLY A 105 12.67 0.43 8.89
CA GLY A 105 12.30 -0.37 7.73
C GLY A 105 10.81 -0.24 7.37
N GLY A 106 9.96 -0.13 8.41
CA GLY A 106 8.54 0.13 8.23
C GLY A 106 8.24 1.46 7.55
N GLN A 107 8.99 2.53 7.86
CA GLN A 107 8.85 3.81 7.16
C GLN A 107 9.03 3.64 5.66
N ILE A 108 10.08 2.93 5.25
CA ILE A 108 10.39 2.74 3.83
C ILE A 108 9.39 1.81 3.16
N SER A 109 9.07 0.65 3.75
CA SER A 109 8.12 -0.30 3.17
C SER A 109 6.72 0.28 3.01
N LEU A 110 6.24 1.05 4.00
CA LEU A 110 4.96 1.77 3.92
C LEU A 110 4.99 2.89 2.89
N LEU A 111 6.08 3.66 2.83
CA LEU A 111 6.26 4.72 1.84
C LEU A 111 6.24 4.14 0.42
N VAL A 112 6.93 3.03 0.18
CA VAL A 112 6.95 2.34 -1.12
C VAL A 112 5.53 1.88 -1.50
N GLY A 113 4.84 1.18 -0.60
CA GLY A 113 3.48 0.72 -0.85
C GLY A 113 2.51 1.87 -1.15
N PHE A 114 2.57 2.93 -0.35
CA PHE A 114 1.68 4.09 -0.50
C PHE A 114 1.95 4.91 -1.78
N ILE A 115 3.21 5.27 -2.05
CA ILE A 115 3.56 6.11 -3.21
C ILE A 115 3.31 5.36 -4.52
N ALA A 116 3.68 4.08 -4.63
CA ALA A 116 3.41 3.29 -5.82
C ALA A 116 1.90 3.13 -6.06
N THR A 117 1.11 2.96 -4.98
CA THR A 117 -0.36 2.93 -5.09
C THR A 117 -0.92 4.28 -5.50
N LEU A 118 -0.39 5.39 -4.99
CA LEU A 118 -0.80 6.74 -5.41
C LEU A 118 -0.50 6.98 -6.88
N MET A 119 0.67 6.55 -7.37
CA MET A 119 0.99 6.60 -8.80
C MET A 119 0.03 5.75 -9.62
N SER A 120 -0.28 4.54 -9.14
CA SER A 120 -1.27 3.65 -9.75
C SER A 120 -2.66 4.30 -9.83
N LEU A 121 -3.09 4.98 -8.77
CA LEU A 121 -4.35 5.73 -8.74
C LEU A 121 -4.34 6.86 -9.77
N VAL A 122 -3.35 7.74 -9.74
CA VAL A 122 -3.31 8.92 -10.62
C VAL A 122 -3.27 8.50 -12.10
N ILE A 123 -2.37 7.60 -12.46
CA ILE A 123 -2.18 7.16 -13.85
C ILE A 123 -3.32 6.24 -14.26
N GLY A 124 -3.61 5.20 -13.47
CA GLY A 124 -4.58 4.16 -13.81
C GLY A 124 -6.01 4.68 -13.87
N VAL A 125 -6.41 5.55 -12.91
CA VAL A 125 -7.75 6.16 -12.94
C VAL A 125 -7.90 7.06 -14.16
N SER A 126 -6.91 7.93 -14.42
CA SER A 126 -6.98 8.84 -15.56
C SER A 126 -7.01 8.07 -16.88
N TYR A 127 -6.11 7.10 -17.04
CA TYR A 127 -6.00 6.28 -18.26
C TYR A 127 -7.25 5.42 -18.49
N GLY A 128 -7.68 4.68 -17.47
CA GLY A 128 -8.86 3.81 -17.54
C GLY A 128 -10.15 4.59 -17.76
N ALA A 129 -10.28 5.77 -17.14
CA ALA A 129 -11.47 6.61 -17.31
C ALA A 129 -11.57 7.19 -18.72
N VAL A 130 -10.48 7.64 -19.29
CA VAL A 130 -10.43 8.13 -20.68
C VAL A 130 -10.76 6.99 -21.65
N ALA A 131 -10.09 5.83 -21.52
CA ALA A 131 -10.33 4.66 -22.37
C ALA A 131 -11.80 4.20 -22.30
N GLY A 132 -12.33 3.98 -21.09
CA GLY A 132 -13.70 3.49 -20.88
C GLY A 132 -14.78 4.46 -21.37
N TYR A 133 -14.55 5.78 -21.27
CA TYR A 133 -15.51 6.77 -21.74
C TYR A 133 -15.51 6.94 -23.25
N LEU A 134 -14.34 7.11 -23.88
CA LEU A 134 -14.23 7.34 -25.32
C LEU A 134 -14.65 6.11 -26.14
N GLY A 135 -14.23 4.92 -25.70
CA GLY A 135 -14.58 3.67 -26.37
C GLY A 135 -13.97 3.53 -27.78
N GLY A 136 -14.43 2.50 -28.51
CA GLY A 136 -14.06 2.26 -29.90
C GLY A 136 -12.54 2.14 -30.10
N ARG A 137 -12.03 2.66 -31.22
CA ARG A 137 -10.61 2.53 -31.61
C ARG A 137 -9.63 3.14 -30.60
N ILE A 138 -10.04 4.18 -29.85
CA ILE A 138 -9.17 4.81 -28.82
C ILE A 138 -9.03 3.85 -27.64
N ASP A 139 -10.11 3.30 -27.15
CA ASP A 139 -10.12 2.30 -26.12
C ASP A 139 -9.28 1.08 -26.50
N ASP A 140 -9.50 0.55 -27.73
CA ASP A 140 -8.76 -0.60 -28.24
C ASP A 140 -7.26 -0.34 -28.28
N LEU A 141 -6.83 0.84 -28.76
CA LEU A 141 -5.41 1.22 -28.80
C LEU A 141 -4.83 1.36 -27.39
N MET A 142 -5.51 2.06 -26.51
CA MET A 142 -5.06 2.27 -25.14
C MET A 142 -4.94 0.94 -24.39
N MET A 143 -5.93 0.07 -24.51
CA MET A 143 -5.87 -1.25 -23.86
C MET A 143 -4.83 -2.16 -24.47
N ARG A 144 -4.57 -2.09 -25.79
CA ARG A 144 -3.50 -2.85 -26.42
C ARG A 144 -2.12 -2.47 -25.87
N ILE A 145 -1.88 -1.20 -25.58
CA ILE A 145 -0.65 -0.75 -24.89
C ILE A 145 -0.55 -1.40 -23.50
N VAL A 146 -1.64 -1.37 -22.74
CA VAL A 146 -1.69 -2.03 -21.42
C VAL A 146 -1.43 -3.53 -21.56
N ASP A 147 -2.03 -4.21 -22.55
CA ASP A 147 -1.89 -5.64 -22.75
C ASP A 147 -0.46 -6.04 -23.14
N VAL A 148 0.19 -5.26 -24.01
CA VAL A 148 1.60 -5.49 -24.40
C VAL A 148 2.52 -5.39 -23.18
N ILE A 149 2.36 -4.35 -22.37
CA ILE A 149 3.19 -4.20 -21.15
C ILE A 149 2.87 -5.33 -20.15
N TYR A 150 1.60 -5.67 -19.99
CA TYR A 150 1.14 -6.69 -19.03
C TYR A 150 1.52 -8.13 -19.46
N SER A 151 1.83 -8.35 -20.74
CA SER A 151 2.30 -9.65 -21.25
C SER A 151 3.72 -9.99 -20.77
N LEU A 152 4.48 -8.99 -20.36
CA LEU A 152 5.81 -9.19 -19.80
C LEU A 152 5.73 -9.51 -18.30
N PRO A 153 6.56 -10.42 -17.78
CA PRO A 153 6.62 -10.66 -16.35
C PRO A 153 6.96 -9.37 -15.59
N TYR A 154 6.09 -9.01 -14.62
CA TYR A 154 6.20 -7.80 -13.80
C TYR A 154 7.62 -7.53 -13.29
N VAL A 155 8.25 -8.58 -12.72
CA VAL A 155 9.60 -8.47 -12.14
C VAL A 155 10.64 -8.09 -13.18
N ILE A 156 10.53 -8.64 -14.39
CA ILE A 156 11.48 -8.33 -15.49
C ILE A 156 11.38 -6.87 -15.88
N ILE A 157 10.15 -6.33 -16.00
CA ILE A 157 9.96 -4.90 -16.33
C ILE A 157 10.62 -4.03 -15.27
N VAL A 158 10.38 -4.34 -13.97
CA VAL A 158 10.95 -3.57 -12.87
C VAL A 158 12.48 -3.64 -12.88
N ILE A 159 13.07 -4.83 -13.09
CA ILE A 159 14.54 -4.99 -13.19
C ILE A 159 15.12 -4.15 -14.32
N VAL A 160 14.48 -4.18 -15.50
CA VAL A 160 14.91 -3.39 -16.65
C VAL A 160 14.83 -1.90 -16.36
N LEU A 161 13.76 -1.43 -15.72
CA LEU A 161 13.63 -0.02 -15.34
C LEU A 161 14.71 0.41 -14.34
N LEU A 162 15.01 -0.42 -13.33
CA LEU A 162 16.10 -0.17 -12.37
C LEU A 162 17.48 -0.15 -13.06
N ALA A 163 17.70 -0.99 -14.07
CA ALA A 163 18.95 -1.02 -14.84
C ALA A 163 19.12 0.20 -15.75
N LEU A 164 18.02 0.74 -16.29
CA LEU A 164 18.05 1.91 -17.17
C LEU A 164 18.25 3.24 -16.44
N LEU A 165 17.91 3.31 -15.14
CA LEU A 165 17.91 4.52 -14.32
C LEU A 165 18.83 4.37 -13.09
N PRO A 166 20.11 3.98 -13.24
CA PRO A 166 20.97 3.65 -12.10
C PRO A 166 21.20 4.87 -11.19
N ALA A 167 20.65 4.83 -10.00
CA ALA A 167 20.79 5.91 -9.03
C ALA A 167 22.13 5.81 -8.27
N LYS A 168 22.82 6.94 -8.13
CA LYS A 168 24.12 7.05 -7.46
C LYS A 168 24.02 7.42 -5.98
N THR A 169 22.85 7.86 -5.53
CA THR A 169 22.63 8.32 -4.15
C THR A 169 21.59 7.46 -3.43
N PRO A 170 21.61 7.34 -2.10
CA PRO A 170 20.58 6.58 -1.36
C PRO A 170 19.16 7.10 -1.57
N LEU A 171 18.99 8.41 -1.74
CA LEU A 171 17.68 9.01 -2.06
C LEU A 171 17.28 8.67 -3.49
N GLY A 172 18.21 8.73 -4.44
CA GLY A 172 18.00 8.34 -5.83
C GLY A 172 17.56 6.88 -5.96
N GLN A 173 18.16 5.96 -5.20
CA GLN A 173 17.76 4.55 -5.21
C GLN A 173 16.32 4.34 -4.73
N LEU A 174 15.90 5.08 -3.69
CA LEU A 174 14.50 5.04 -3.24
C LEU A 174 13.56 5.57 -4.31
N THR A 175 13.88 6.73 -4.92
CA THR A 175 13.03 7.30 -5.99
C THR A 175 12.99 6.43 -7.24
N GLU A 176 14.09 5.81 -7.61
CA GLU A 176 14.18 4.82 -8.70
C GLU A 176 13.26 3.62 -8.45
N LEU A 177 13.32 3.04 -7.24
CA LEU A 177 12.47 1.91 -6.85
C LEU A 177 10.99 2.30 -6.83
N LEU A 178 10.65 3.47 -6.27
CA LEU A 178 9.28 4.01 -6.25
C LEU A 178 8.74 4.18 -7.67
N PHE A 179 9.56 4.76 -8.56
CA PHE A 179 9.19 4.94 -9.96
C PHE A 179 9.00 3.59 -10.67
N ALA A 180 9.94 2.65 -10.53
CA ALA A 180 9.89 1.36 -11.20
C ALA A 180 8.66 0.53 -10.79
N LEU A 181 8.35 0.49 -9.48
CA LEU A 181 7.16 -0.20 -8.97
C LEU A 181 5.86 0.51 -9.37
N GLY A 182 5.84 1.84 -9.27
CA GLY A 182 4.66 2.65 -9.64
C GLY A 182 4.37 2.62 -11.13
N ALA A 183 5.42 2.58 -11.99
CA ALA A 183 5.30 2.55 -13.45
C ALA A 183 4.64 1.28 -13.99
N VAL A 184 4.52 0.23 -13.19
CA VAL A 184 3.84 -1.02 -13.59
C VAL A 184 2.51 -1.22 -12.86
N SER A 185 2.39 -0.73 -11.63
CA SER A 185 1.20 -0.97 -10.79
C SER A 185 -0.09 -0.34 -11.34
N TRP A 186 -0.01 0.70 -12.18
CA TRP A 186 -1.17 1.39 -12.75
C TRP A 186 -1.94 0.57 -13.80
N LEU A 187 -1.31 -0.44 -14.42
CA LEU A 187 -1.92 -1.22 -15.51
C LEU A 187 -3.21 -1.93 -15.09
N SER A 188 -3.19 -2.60 -13.93
CA SER A 188 -4.37 -3.27 -13.38
C SER A 188 -5.45 -2.27 -12.95
N MET A 189 -5.05 -1.14 -12.34
CA MET A 189 -5.97 -0.07 -11.97
C MET A 189 -6.69 0.49 -13.20
N ALA A 190 -5.97 0.71 -14.31
CA ALA A 190 -6.55 1.20 -15.55
C ALA A 190 -7.64 0.27 -16.10
N ARG A 191 -7.42 -1.05 -16.07
CA ARG A 191 -8.42 -2.04 -16.51
C ARG A 191 -9.67 -2.03 -15.63
N ILE A 192 -9.49 -1.94 -14.32
CA ILE A 192 -10.61 -1.92 -13.37
C ILE A 192 -11.43 -0.65 -13.55
N VAL A 193 -10.77 0.51 -13.60
CA VAL A 193 -11.44 1.79 -13.80
C VAL A 193 -12.15 1.83 -15.14
N ARG A 194 -11.51 1.35 -16.23
CA ARG A 194 -12.16 1.23 -17.54
C ARG A 194 -13.47 0.44 -17.44
N GLY A 195 -13.46 -0.73 -16.78
CA GLY A 195 -14.66 -1.55 -16.58
C GLY A 195 -15.77 -0.78 -15.86
N GLN A 196 -15.45 -0.07 -14.79
CA GLN A 196 -16.40 0.77 -14.05
C GLN A 196 -16.96 1.91 -14.91
N ILE A 197 -16.11 2.59 -15.66
CA ILE A 197 -16.56 3.70 -16.52
C ILE A 197 -17.45 3.22 -17.66
N ILE A 198 -17.17 2.06 -18.25
CA ILE A 198 -18.04 1.45 -19.27
C ILE A 198 -19.45 1.18 -18.72
N SER A 199 -19.56 0.69 -17.48
CA SER A 199 -20.87 0.45 -16.84
C SER A 199 -21.61 1.75 -16.51
N LEU A 200 -20.89 2.81 -16.18
CA LEU A 200 -21.47 4.10 -15.76
C LEU A 200 -21.79 5.04 -16.93
N ARG A 201 -21.09 4.97 -18.07
CA ARG A 201 -21.16 5.96 -19.15
C ARG A 201 -22.53 6.09 -19.82
N ASN A 202 -23.37 5.06 -19.70
CA ASN A 202 -24.71 5.03 -20.28
C ASN A 202 -25.82 5.29 -19.23
N GLN A 203 -25.47 5.63 -17.99
CA GLN A 203 -26.42 5.96 -16.95
C GLN A 203 -27.09 7.32 -17.23
N GLU A 204 -28.33 7.50 -16.74
CA GLU A 204 -29.18 8.67 -16.99
C GLU A 204 -28.48 10.00 -16.64
N PHE A 205 -27.75 10.06 -15.52
CA PHE A 205 -27.04 11.27 -15.12
C PHE A 205 -25.95 11.69 -16.12
N VAL A 206 -25.31 10.74 -16.81
CA VAL A 206 -24.31 11.01 -17.85
C VAL A 206 -25.00 11.49 -19.12
N LEU A 207 -26.12 10.85 -19.51
CA LEU A 207 -26.92 11.26 -20.65
C LEU A 207 -27.46 12.69 -20.47
N ALA A 208 -27.98 13.01 -19.29
CA ALA A 208 -28.41 14.36 -18.94
C ALA A 208 -27.27 15.38 -19.02
N ALA A 209 -26.08 15.05 -18.52
CA ALA A 209 -24.90 15.91 -18.61
C ALA A 209 -24.48 16.17 -20.07
N ARG A 210 -24.59 15.15 -20.95
CA ARG A 210 -24.34 15.31 -22.40
C ARG A 210 -25.39 16.22 -23.04
N ALA A 211 -26.68 16.00 -22.73
CA ALA A 211 -27.81 16.80 -23.30
C ALA A 211 -27.70 18.28 -22.92
N THR A 212 -27.16 18.60 -21.73
CA THR A 212 -26.90 19.97 -21.28
C THR A 212 -25.59 20.58 -21.79
N GLY A 213 -24.85 19.88 -22.67
CA GLY A 213 -23.61 20.39 -23.28
C GLY A 213 -22.37 20.38 -22.37
N VAL A 214 -22.36 19.60 -21.31
CA VAL A 214 -21.17 19.48 -20.46
C VAL A 214 -20.00 18.87 -21.24
N SER A 215 -18.81 19.48 -21.16
CA SER A 215 -17.63 19.01 -21.90
C SER A 215 -17.15 17.64 -21.44
N THR A 216 -16.59 16.86 -22.37
CA THR A 216 -16.08 15.49 -22.12
C THR A 216 -15.15 15.38 -20.89
N PRO A 217 -14.11 16.24 -20.69
CA PRO A 217 -13.29 16.15 -19.50
C PRO A 217 -14.08 16.34 -18.20
N LYS A 218 -15.06 17.26 -18.19
CA LYS A 218 -15.93 17.47 -17.01
C LYS A 218 -16.81 16.25 -16.75
N ILE A 219 -17.34 15.59 -17.79
CA ILE A 219 -18.12 14.35 -17.63
C ILE A 219 -17.23 13.28 -17.00
N ILE A 220 -16.02 13.07 -17.50
CA ILE A 220 -15.10 12.05 -17.00
C ILE A 220 -14.74 12.32 -15.54
N PHE A 221 -14.12 13.48 -15.25
CA PHE A 221 -13.48 13.72 -13.94
C PHE A 221 -14.44 14.24 -12.88
N ARG A 222 -15.56 14.89 -13.25
CA ARG A 222 -16.52 15.43 -12.27
C ARG A 222 -17.76 14.57 -12.06
N HIS A 223 -18.12 13.74 -13.05
CA HIS A 223 -19.32 12.90 -12.95
C HIS A 223 -18.99 11.40 -12.86
N LEU A 224 -18.14 10.87 -13.74
CA LEU A 224 -17.88 9.43 -13.80
C LEU A 224 -16.87 8.96 -12.73
N VAL A 225 -15.70 9.58 -12.65
CA VAL A 225 -14.66 9.18 -11.69
C VAL A 225 -15.17 9.21 -10.24
N PRO A 226 -15.87 10.24 -9.74
CA PRO A 226 -16.40 10.21 -8.37
C PRO A 226 -17.41 9.07 -8.11
N ASN A 227 -18.18 8.68 -9.11
CA ASN A 227 -19.12 7.56 -9.00
C ASN A 227 -18.44 6.18 -9.10
N ALA A 228 -17.20 6.12 -9.62
CA ALA A 228 -16.38 4.92 -9.66
C ALA A 228 -15.49 4.75 -8.42
N LEU A 229 -15.45 5.73 -7.49
CA LEU A 229 -14.50 5.73 -6.36
C LEU A 229 -14.65 4.54 -5.43
N GLY A 230 -15.84 3.97 -5.23
CA GLY A 230 -16.03 2.82 -4.36
C GLY A 230 -15.08 1.66 -4.71
N PRO A 231 -15.25 1.03 -5.89
CA PRO A 231 -14.33 -0.03 -6.34
C PRO A 231 -12.86 0.41 -6.47
N VAL A 232 -12.60 1.67 -6.82
CA VAL A 232 -11.24 2.21 -6.96
C VAL A 232 -10.51 2.23 -5.62
N ILE A 233 -11.16 2.70 -4.55
CA ILE A 233 -10.57 2.75 -3.19
C ILE A 233 -10.28 1.34 -2.68
N VAL A 234 -11.22 0.42 -2.87
CA VAL A 234 -11.03 -0.99 -2.50
C VAL A 234 -9.79 -1.56 -3.18
N TYR A 235 -9.70 -1.40 -4.50
CA TYR A 235 -8.57 -1.92 -5.24
C TYR A 235 -7.25 -1.23 -4.86
N ALA A 236 -7.26 0.08 -4.63
CA ALA A 236 -6.10 0.81 -4.15
C ALA A 236 -5.58 0.25 -2.81
N THR A 237 -6.48 -0.04 -1.86
CA THR A 237 -6.10 -0.62 -0.56
C THR A 237 -5.43 -1.99 -0.73
N LEU A 238 -5.94 -2.84 -1.63
CA LEU A 238 -5.37 -4.15 -1.94
C LEU A 238 -4.07 -4.08 -2.78
N THR A 239 -3.81 -2.95 -3.43
CA THR A 239 -2.56 -2.73 -4.19
C THR A 239 -1.37 -2.52 -3.25
N ILE A 240 -1.56 -1.88 -2.10
CA ILE A 240 -0.47 -1.60 -1.14
C ILE A 240 0.28 -2.88 -0.73
N PRO A 241 -0.38 -3.94 -0.20
CA PRO A 241 0.30 -5.17 0.17
C PRO A 241 0.98 -5.87 -1.02
N THR A 242 0.38 -5.81 -2.21
CA THR A 242 0.97 -6.39 -3.43
C THR A 242 2.29 -5.69 -3.80
N VAL A 243 2.33 -4.37 -3.73
CA VAL A 243 3.56 -3.59 -3.98
C VAL A 243 4.62 -3.85 -2.92
N MET A 244 4.23 -3.94 -1.63
CA MET A 244 5.15 -4.26 -0.54
C MET A 244 5.79 -5.65 -0.72
N LEU A 245 5.02 -6.65 -1.14
CA LEU A 245 5.55 -7.97 -1.49
C LEU A 245 6.50 -7.91 -2.70
N GLY A 246 6.17 -7.10 -3.70
CA GLY A 246 7.04 -6.86 -4.85
C GLY A 246 8.38 -6.24 -4.46
N GLU A 247 8.36 -5.23 -3.57
CA GLU A 247 9.57 -4.62 -3.00
C GLU A 247 10.41 -5.65 -2.22
N ALA A 248 9.77 -6.43 -1.34
CA ALA A 248 10.44 -7.46 -0.57
C ALA A 248 11.10 -8.52 -1.48
N PHE A 249 10.43 -8.93 -2.54
CA PHE A 249 10.98 -9.86 -3.52
C PHE A 249 12.20 -9.28 -4.25
N LEU A 250 12.14 -8.01 -4.68
CA LEU A 250 13.30 -7.33 -5.27
C LEU A 250 14.47 -7.21 -4.27
N SER A 251 14.18 -6.96 -3.01
CA SER A 251 15.18 -6.94 -1.93
C SER A 251 15.86 -8.31 -1.77
N PHE A 252 15.10 -9.40 -1.88
CA PHE A 252 15.66 -10.78 -1.90
C PHE A 252 16.59 -11.02 -3.09
N LEU A 253 16.30 -10.42 -4.24
CA LEU A 253 17.18 -10.49 -5.42
C LEU A 253 18.38 -9.53 -5.34
N GLY A 254 18.54 -8.78 -4.24
CA GLY A 254 19.59 -7.78 -4.09
C GLY A 254 19.35 -6.46 -4.84
N LEU A 255 18.14 -6.27 -5.35
CA LEU A 255 17.73 -5.09 -6.12
C LEU A 255 16.85 -4.12 -5.32
N GLY A 256 16.67 -4.39 -4.04
CA GLY A 256 15.90 -3.54 -3.12
C GLY A 256 16.70 -2.36 -2.56
N ILE A 257 16.20 -1.86 -1.43
CA ILE A 257 16.84 -0.76 -0.69
C ILE A 257 18.20 -1.19 -0.17
N ARG A 258 19.22 -0.36 -0.41
CA ARG A 258 20.61 -0.61 0.02
C ARG A 258 20.95 0.19 1.28
N ALA A 259 21.93 -0.34 2.03
CA ALA A 259 22.48 0.34 3.20
C ALA A 259 22.90 1.80 2.86
N PRO A 260 22.77 2.73 3.82
CA PRO A 260 22.36 2.52 5.22
C PRO A 260 20.86 2.33 5.43
N ARG A 261 20.02 2.67 4.45
CA ARG A 261 18.55 2.52 4.56
C ARG A 261 18.15 1.06 4.59
N VAL A 262 17.01 0.80 5.20
CA VAL A 262 16.43 -0.55 5.33
C VAL A 262 14.93 -0.51 5.02
N SER A 263 14.43 -1.63 4.53
CA SER A 263 12.99 -1.95 4.43
C SER A 263 12.73 -3.27 5.15
N TRP A 264 11.49 -3.62 5.41
CA TRP A 264 11.19 -4.96 5.95
C TRP A 264 11.65 -6.07 5.01
N GLY A 265 11.54 -5.85 3.69
CA GLY A 265 12.02 -6.78 2.68
C GLY A 265 13.53 -6.97 2.73
N SER A 266 14.30 -5.88 2.80
CA SER A 266 15.77 -5.97 2.90
C SER A 266 16.23 -6.59 4.21
N LEU A 267 15.56 -6.29 5.34
CA LEU A 267 15.84 -6.92 6.63
C LEU A 267 15.53 -8.42 6.60
N ALA A 268 14.43 -8.83 5.99
CA ALA A 268 14.09 -10.24 5.84
C ALA A 268 15.10 -10.97 4.94
N ALA A 269 15.58 -10.34 3.87
CA ALA A 269 16.61 -10.89 2.99
C ALA A 269 17.95 -11.06 3.71
N GLU A 270 18.40 -10.05 4.50
CA GLU A 270 19.60 -10.14 5.35
C GLU A 270 19.43 -11.24 6.41
N GLY A 271 18.28 -11.29 7.10
CA GLY A 271 18.00 -12.26 8.16
C GLY A 271 17.90 -13.70 7.66
N ALA A 272 17.42 -13.92 6.43
CA ALA A 272 17.36 -15.23 5.82
C ALA A 272 18.71 -15.90 5.64
N GLN A 273 19.76 -15.10 5.37
CA GLN A 273 21.14 -15.60 5.24
C GLN A 273 21.72 -16.10 6.59
N ASN A 274 21.16 -15.60 7.69
CA ASN A 274 21.64 -15.88 9.04
C ASN A 274 20.68 -16.74 9.86
N LEU A 275 19.64 -17.30 9.23
CA LEU A 275 18.52 -17.97 9.91
C LEU A 275 18.96 -19.09 10.86
N ALA A 276 19.97 -19.86 10.48
CA ALA A 276 20.44 -20.99 11.28
C ALA A 276 21.12 -20.57 12.61
N VAL A 277 21.65 -19.36 12.68
CA VAL A 277 22.43 -18.87 13.83
C VAL A 277 21.69 -17.74 14.57
N TYR A 278 21.05 -16.85 13.83
CA TYR A 278 20.40 -15.64 14.34
C TYR A 278 18.95 -15.50 13.85
N PRO A 279 18.04 -16.42 14.22
CA PRO A 279 16.69 -16.49 13.67
C PRO A 279 15.87 -15.21 13.90
N TRP A 280 16.12 -14.48 14.96
CA TRP A 280 15.40 -13.23 15.25
C TRP A 280 15.57 -12.15 14.18
N GLN A 281 16.70 -12.16 13.44
CA GLN A 281 16.96 -11.21 12.36
C GLN A 281 15.97 -11.35 11.19
N LEU A 282 15.40 -12.55 10.98
CA LEU A 282 14.32 -12.79 10.02
C LEU A 282 12.95 -12.70 10.67
N ILE A 283 12.78 -13.26 11.87
CA ILE A 283 11.48 -13.41 12.51
C ILE A 283 10.82 -12.05 12.75
N PHE A 284 11.52 -11.08 13.33
CA PHE A 284 10.92 -9.79 13.66
C PHE A 284 10.48 -8.99 12.42
N PRO A 285 11.31 -8.73 11.40
CA PRO A 285 10.85 -8.03 10.21
C PRO A 285 9.80 -8.83 9.44
N GLY A 286 9.94 -10.16 9.37
CA GLY A 286 9.00 -11.04 8.68
C GLY A 286 7.62 -11.05 9.34
N VAL A 287 7.54 -11.19 10.66
CA VAL A 287 6.26 -11.14 11.42
C VAL A 287 5.62 -9.76 11.32
N THR A 288 6.41 -8.68 11.45
CA THR A 288 5.87 -7.32 11.34
C THR A 288 5.31 -7.06 9.95
N MET A 289 6.03 -7.47 8.89
CA MET A 289 5.56 -7.37 7.52
C MET A 289 4.31 -8.23 7.29
N ALA A 290 4.31 -9.49 7.71
CA ALA A 290 3.16 -10.38 7.58
C ALA A 290 1.92 -9.81 8.28
N LEU A 291 2.07 -9.33 9.53
CA LEU A 291 1.00 -8.70 10.28
C LEU A 291 0.43 -7.49 9.53
N MET A 292 1.29 -6.65 8.96
CA MET A 292 0.86 -5.50 8.17
C MET A 292 0.13 -5.90 6.90
N LEU A 293 0.64 -6.89 6.15
CA LEU A 293 0.02 -7.39 4.93
C LEU A 293 -1.37 -7.99 5.20
N PHE A 294 -1.51 -8.84 6.22
CA PHE A 294 -2.81 -9.39 6.62
C PHE A 294 -3.78 -8.29 7.04
N SER A 295 -3.32 -7.32 7.81
CA SER A 295 -4.14 -6.21 8.29
C SER A 295 -4.65 -5.32 7.16
N LEU A 296 -3.81 -5.04 6.16
CA LEU A 296 -4.20 -4.30 4.95
C LEU A 296 -5.21 -5.08 4.10
N ASN A 297 -5.06 -6.41 3.98
CA ASN A 297 -6.03 -7.25 3.27
C ASN A 297 -7.38 -7.26 4.01
N PHE A 298 -7.40 -7.48 5.34
CA PHE A 298 -8.65 -7.42 6.11
C PHE A 298 -9.34 -6.05 6.02
N LEU A 299 -8.57 -4.96 6.01
CA LEU A 299 -9.11 -3.62 5.82
C LEU A 299 -9.67 -3.45 4.40
N GLY A 300 -8.96 -3.94 3.37
CA GLY A 300 -9.39 -3.89 1.98
C GLY A 300 -10.69 -4.68 1.74
N ASP A 301 -10.78 -5.90 2.26
CA ASP A 301 -11.97 -6.73 2.19
C ASP A 301 -13.15 -6.08 2.93
N GLY A 302 -12.90 -5.55 4.14
CA GLY A 302 -13.93 -4.82 4.88
C GLY A 302 -14.43 -3.54 4.17
N LEU A 303 -13.53 -2.82 3.49
CA LEU A 303 -13.92 -1.68 2.64
C LEU A 303 -14.75 -2.14 1.43
N ARG A 304 -14.40 -3.27 0.82
CA ARG A 304 -15.17 -3.86 -0.27
C ARG A 304 -16.59 -4.18 0.18
N ASP A 305 -16.76 -4.91 1.29
CA ASP A 305 -18.07 -5.26 1.84
C ASP A 305 -18.88 -4.01 2.22
N ALA A 306 -18.24 -3.00 2.77
CA ALA A 306 -18.88 -1.76 3.19
C ALA A 306 -19.35 -0.89 2.02
N LEU A 307 -18.65 -0.93 0.88
CA LEU A 307 -18.92 -0.13 -0.31
C LEU A 307 -19.77 -0.87 -1.36
N ASP A 308 -20.02 -2.19 -1.18
CA ASP A 308 -20.83 -2.98 -2.11
C ASP A 308 -22.30 -2.55 -2.09
N PRO A 309 -22.87 -2.14 -3.23
CA PRO A 309 -24.28 -1.76 -3.31
C PRO A 309 -25.25 -2.92 -3.13
N GLN A 310 -24.83 -4.16 -3.37
CA GLN A 310 -25.72 -5.35 -3.33
C GLN A 310 -26.07 -5.78 -1.89
N THR A 311 -25.32 -5.32 -0.90
CA THR A 311 -25.61 -5.57 0.53
C THR A 311 -26.64 -4.60 1.11
N ARG A 312 -27.44 -3.92 0.28
CA ARG A 312 -28.48 -2.94 0.69
C ARG A 312 -29.79 -3.55 1.17
N THR A 313 -29.93 -4.86 1.22
CA THR A 313 -31.20 -5.56 1.49
C THR A 313 -31.40 -6.03 2.92
N ASP A 314 -30.66 -5.48 3.91
CA ASP A 314 -30.94 -5.76 5.34
C ASP A 314 -30.99 -4.46 6.17
#